data_0a895c7b8d020982c8f57934b604743a
#
_entry.id   0a895c7b8d020982c8f57934b604743a
#
_cell.length_a   1.000
_cell.length_b   1.000
_cell.length_c   1.000
_cell.angle_alpha   90.00
_cell.angle_beta   90.00
_cell.angle_gamma   90.00
#
_symmetry.space_group_name_H-M   'P 1'
#
loop_
_entity.id
_entity.type
_entity.pdbx_description
1 polymer ?
#
loop_
_entity_poly.entity_id
_entity_poly.type
_entity_poly.pdbx_seq_one_letter_code
_entity_poly.pdbx_strand_id
1 'polypeptide(L)'
;MVVDLNFHKVIKYFLLIFFFLVFSSKSFSENFTFKILADLSDPWGSSFISNEELIITEKTGKIKIVNIISKEVYEVEHNLNYFVHGQGGLLDIIYQNNYLWISYSENRGDWKTSTSIAKAKLNKKNLDFENIFQAEPPIESGYHFGSRLAIKDNYLFASAGER
;
A
#
# COMPACT_ATOMS: atom_id res chain seq x y z
N MET A 1 -73.57 -4.34 -21.34
CA MET A 1 -72.18 -3.75 -21.47
C MET A 1 -71.28 -4.52 -20.55
N VAL A 2 -70.57 -5.52 -21.05
CA VAL A 2 -69.67 -6.33 -20.24
C VAL A 2 -68.31 -5.65 -20.31
N VAL A 3 -67.85 -5.10 -19.18
CA VAL A 3 -66.50 -4.53 -19.05
C VAL A 3 -65.57 -5.71 -18.76
N ASP A 4 -64.85 -6.17 -19.75
CA ASP A 4 -63.77 -7.14 -19.59
C ASP A 4 -62.56 -6.41 -18.98
N LEU A 5 -62.52 -6.38 -17.66
CA LEU A 5 -61.38 -5.91 -16.94
C LEU A 5 -60.26 -6.93 -17.16
N ASN A 6 -59.23 -6.52 -17.87
CA ASN A 6 -58.07 -7.34 -18.19
C ASN A 6 -57.27 -7.65 -16.88
N PHE A 7 -57.95 -8.45 -16.02
CA PHE A 7 -57.50 -8.80 -14.66
C PHE A 7 -56.07 -9.34 -14.64
N HIS A 8 -55.67 -10.06 -15.68
CA HIS A 8 -54.32 -10.53 -15.84
C HIS A 8 -53.27 -9.40 -16.03
N LYS A 9 -53.64 -8.30 -16.68
CA LYS A 9 -52.72 -7.13 -16.81
C LYS A 9 -52.56 -6.44 -15.49
N VAL A 10 -53.65 -6.25 -14.72
CA VAL A 10 -53.58 -5.60 -13.41
C VAL A 10 -52.74 -6.42 -12.43
N ILE A 11 -52.90 -7.73 -12.38
CA ILE A 11 -52.08 -8.63 -11.57
C ILE A 11 -50.59 -8.55 -11.99
N LYS A 12 -50.31 -8.55 -13.28
CA LYS A 12 -48.95 -8.46 -13.80
C LYS A 12 -48.27 -7.17 -13.37
N TYR A 13 -48.91 -6.03 -13.46
CA TYR A 13 -48.34 -4.73 -13.00
C TYR A 13 -48.22 -4.68 -11.49
N PHE A 14 -49.16 -5.23 -10.74
CA PHE A 14 -49.11 -5.33 -9.29
C PHE A 14 -47.90 -6.17 -8.82
N LEU A 15 -47.71 -7.34 -9.44
CA LEU A 15 -46.54 -8.20 -9.18
C LEU A 15 -45.22 -7.52 -9.55
N LEU A 16 -45.20 -6.75 -10.62
CA LEU A 16 -44.02 -6.03 -11.07
C LEU A 16 -43.64 -4.87 -10.07
N ILE A 17 -44.66 -4.14 -9.64
CA ILE A 17 -44.46 -3.06 -8.60
C ILE A 17 -44.05 -3.70 -7.27
N PHE A 18 -44.69 -4.80 -6.87
CA PHE A 18 -44.35 -5.53 -5.65
C PHE A 18 -42.90 -6.06 -5.70
N PHE A 19 -42.46 -6.58 -6.84
CA PHE A 19 -41.11 -7.03 -7.07
C PHE A 19 -40.12 -5.87 -6.93
N PHE A 20 -40.40 -4.71 -7.51
CA PHE A 20 -39.56 -3.51 -7.35
C PHE A 20 -39.50 -2.99 -5.91
N LEU A 21 -40.60 -3.08 -5.16
CA LEU A 21 -40.65 -2.65 -3.75
C LEU A 21 -39.90 -3.62 -2.82
N VAL A 22 -39.88 -4.91 -3.10
CA VAL A 22 -39.22 -5.93 -2.29
C VAL A 22 -37.69 -5.93 -2.57
N PHE A 23 -37.29 -5.62 -3.80
CA PHE A 23 -35.86 -5.56 -4.20
C PHE A 23 -35.24 -4.17 -4.10
N SER A 24 -35.91 -3.18 -3.49
CA SER A 24 -35.25 -1.96 -3.10
C SER A 24 -34.29 -2.27 -1.93
N SER A 25 -33.11 -2.78 -2.26
CA SER A 25 -32.01 -2.99 -1.32
C SER A 25 -31.65 -1.62 -0.70
N LYS A 26 -31.85 -1.48 0.59
CA LYS A 26 -31.27 -0.37 1.34
C LYS A 26 -29.75 -0.50 1.20
N SER A 27 -29.16 0.39 0.43
CA SER A 27 -27.71 0.58 0.48
C SER A 27 -27.37 1.09 1.88
N PHE A 28 -26.79 0.23 2.70
CA PHE A 28 -26.17 0.66 3.95
C PHE A 28 -24.88 1.36 3.57
N SER A 29 -24.87 2.69 3.59
CA SER A 29 -23.66 3.47 3.60
C SER A 29 -23.04 3.31 4.99
N GLU A 30 -21.94 2.54 5.08
CA GLU A 30 -21.13 2.57 6.29
C GLU A 30 -20.53 3.98 6.42
N ASN A 31 -20.73 4.62 7.56
CA ASN A 31 -20.11 5.91 7.86
C ASN A 31 -18.65 5.66 8.23
N PHE A 32 -17.75 5.89 7.28
CA PHE A 32 -16.32 5.88 7.56
C PHE A 32 -15.91 7.17 8.28
N THR A 33 -15.19 7.03 9.37
CA THR A 33 -14.57 8.17 10.06
C THR A 33 -13.06 8.12 9.82
N PHE A 34 -12.48 9.24 9.41
CA PHE A 34 -11.04 9.39 9.22
C PHE A 34 -10.43 10.07 10.45
N LYS A 35 -9.32 9.51 10.92
CA LYS A 35 -8.56 10.09 12.03
C LYS A 35 -7.11 10.27 11.59
N ILE A 36 -6.61 11.50 11.71
CA ILE A 36 -5.18 11.79 11.47
C ILE A 36 -4.38 11.19 12.63
N LEU A 37 -3.42 10.34 12.28
CA LEU A 37 -2.51 9.69 13.22
C LEU A 37 -1.20 10.45 13.39
N ALA A 38 -0.60 10.88 12.29
CA ALA A 38 0.68 11.55 12.26
C ALA A 38 0.77 12.50 11.06
N ASP A 39 1.64 13.48 11.15
CA ASP A 39 2.05 14.33 10.03
C ASP A 39 3.36 13.79 9.48
N LEU A 40 3.34 13.40 8.20
CA LEU A 40 4.45 12.75 7.52
C LEU A 40 4.76 13.44 6.20
N SER A 41 6.01 13.41 5.78
CA SER A 41 6.46 14.00 4.52
C SER A 41 6.63 12.91 3.47
N ASP A 42 5.80 12.95 2.41
CA ASP A 42 5.83 11.99 1.30
C ASP A 42 5.81 10.50 1.72
N PRO A 43 4.87 10.05 2.58
CA PRO A 43 4.78 8.66 2.99
C PRO A 43 4.48 7.77 1.78
N TRP A 44 5.17 6.64 1.66
CA TRP A 44 5.03 5.75 0.50
C TRP A 44 4.55 4.35 0.88
N GLY A 45 5.32 3.62 1.65
CA GLY A 45 5.00 2.28 2.10
C GLY A 45 4.78 2.20 3.60
N SER A 46 3.99 1.24 4.06
CA SER A 46 3.77 1.04 5.49
C SER A 46 3.44 -0.41 5.82
N SER A 47 3.82 -0.83 7.03
CA SER A 47 3.49 -2.15 7.55
C SER A 47 3.34 -2.10 9.06
N PHE A 48 2.38 -2.84 9.62
CA PHE A 48 2.32 -3.03 11.06
C PHE A 48 3.45 -3.93 11.54
N ILE A 49 4.20 -3.48 12.56
CA ILE A 49 5.25 -4.24 13.23
C ILE A 49 4.79 -4.78 14.58
N SER A 50 3.67 -4.25 15.09
CA SER A 50 2.92 -4.74 16.24
C SER A 50 1.47 -4.30 16.13
N ASN A 51 0.62 -4.62 17.10
CA ASN A 51 -0.77 -4.13 17.13
C ASN A 51 -0.89 -2.62 17.30
N GLU A 52 0.17 -1.95 17.73
CA GLU A 52 0.16 -0.52 18.07
C GLU A 52 1.16 0.30 17.25
N GLU A 53 2.05 -0.33 16.50
CA GLU A 53 3.12 0.37 15.80
C GLU A 53 3.10 0.09 14.30
N LEU A 54 3.13 1.16 13.54
CA LEU A 54 3.21 1.17 12.09
C LEU A 54 4.57 1.71 11.67
N ILE A 55 5.36 0.91 10.94
CA ILE A 55 6.58 1.39 10.28
C ILE A 55 6.21 1.96 8.92
N ILE A 56 6.82 3.09 8.56
CA ILE A 56 6.48 3.85 7.36
C ILE A 56 7.76 4.30 6.67
N THR A 57 7.80 4.17 5.36
CA THR A 57 8.85 4.80 4.54
C THR A 57 8.36 6.16 4.04
N GLU A 58 9.24 7.15 4.11
CA GLU A 58 9.08 8.40 3.37
C GLU A 58 9.99 8.35 2.13
N LYS A 59 9.45 8.73 0.99
CA LYS A 59 10.18 8.75 -0.29
C LYS A 59 11.53 9.47 -0.19
N THR A 60 11.59 10.50 0.63
CA THR A 60 12.77 11.33 0.88
C THR A 60 13.93 10.61 1.58
N GLY A 61 13.74 9.35 1.99
CA GLY A 61 14.78 8.52 2.58
C GLY A 61 14.67 8.35 4.09
N LYS A 62 13.51 8.61 4.68
CA LYS A 62 13.29 8.39 6.11
C LYS A 62 12.47 7.14 6.35
N ILE A 63 12.80 6.45 7.42
CA ILE A 63 11.98 5.37 7.97
C ILE A 63 11.48 5.83 9.34
N LYS A 64 10.17 5.82 9.52
CA LYS A 64 9.53 6.26 10.76
C LYS A 64 8.68 5.15 11.36
N ILE A 65 8.59 5.13 12.67
CA ILE A 65 7.62 4.31 13.41
C ILE A 65 6.62 5.24 14.07
N VAL A 66 5.34 4.95 13.88
CA VAL A 66 4.21 5.67 14.45
C VAL A 66 3.49 4.75 15.42
N ASN A 67 3.38 5.13 16.68
CA ASN A 67 2.49 4.46 17.60
C ASN A 67 1.06 5.00 17.37
N ILE A 68 0.14 4.12 16.98
CA ILE A 68 -1.24 4.52 16.61
C ILE A 68 -2.12 4.87 17.80
N ILE A 69 -1.68 4.56 19.02
CA ILE A 69 -2.39 4.87 20.27
C ILE A 69 -1.88 6.20 20.86
N SER A 70 -0.57 6.29 21.15
CA SER A 70 0.04 7.49 21.73
C SER A 70 0.24 8.60 20.70
N LYS A 71 0.28 8.26 19.40
CA LYS A 71 0.61 9.14 18.26
C LYS A 71 2.06 9.63 18.26
N GLU A 72 2.91 9.01 19.04
CA GLU A 72 4.34 9.29 19.00
C GLU A 72 4.93 8.82 17.68
N VAL A 73 5.82 9.63 17.14
CA VAL A 73 6.55 9.36 15.88
C VAL A 73 8.03 9.47 16.16
N TYR A 74 8.80 8.48 15.76
CA TYR A 74 10.25 8.52 15.83
C TYR A 74 10.89 7.97 14.56
N GLU A 75 12.04 8.51 14.21
CA GLU A 75 12.82 8.13 13.03
C GLU A 75 13.77 6.99 13.38
N VAL A 76 13.95 6.05 12.46
CA VAL A 76 14.86 4.92 12.59
C VAL A 76 15.97 5.08 11.56
N GLU A 77 17.23 5.07 12.03
CA GLU A 77 18.41 5.12 11.17
C GLU A 77 18.54 3.87 10.28
N HIS A 78 19.13 4.02 9.11
CA HIS A 78 19.38 2.91 8.19
C HIS A 78 20.57 3.17 7.25
N ASN A 79 21.09 2.08 6.66
CA ASN A 79 22.29 2.08 5.80
C ASN A 79 21.98 2.04 4.29
N LEU A 80 20.72 2.18 3.84
CA LEU A 80 20.38 2.07 2.42
C LEU A 80 21.05 3.17 1.58
N ASN A 81 21.62 2.80 0.44
CA ASN A 81 22.16 3.72 -0.56
C ASN A 81 21.08 4.06 -1.60
N TYR A 82 20.15 4.91 -1.23
CA TYR A 82 19.02 5.29 -2.05
C TYR A 82 19.26 6.54 -2.89
N PHE A 83 18.42 6.75 -3.92
CA PHE A 83 18.47 7.90 -4.80
C PHE A 83 17.09 8.55 -4.94
N VAL A 84 16.95 9.78 -4.46
CA VAL A 84 15.69 10.54 -4.52
C VAL A 84 15.66 11.35 -5.80
N HIS A 85 14.94 10.86 -6.79
CA HIS A 85 14.70 11.57 -8.05
C HIS A 85 13.39 11.11 -8.69
N GLY A 86 12.54 12.03 -9.14
CA GLY A 86 11.24 11.71 -9.75
C GLY A 86 10.36 10.86 -8.82
N GLN A 87 10.10 9.63 -9.19
CA GLN A 87 9.34 8.65 -8.39
C GLN A 87 10.23 7.83 -7.43
N GLY A 88 11.55 7.99 -7.53
CA GLY A 88 12.52 7.24 -6.73
C GLY A 88 12.70 7.75 -5.31
N GLY A 89 13.24 6.90 -4.46
CA GLY A 89 13.49 7.08 -3.03
C GLY A 89 13.28 5.77 -2.29
N LEU A 90 12.92 5.82 -1.01
CA LEU A 90 12.40 4.65 -0.32
C LEU A 90 10.96 4.41 -0.77
N LEU A 91 10.62 3.15 -1.01
CA LEU A 91 9.36 2.77 -1.62
C LEU A 91 8.55 1.87 -0.67
N ASP A 92 8.18 0.66 -1.06
CA ASP A 92 7.36 -0.19 -0.23
C ASP A 92 8.15 -0.87 0.90
N ILE A 93 7.49 -1.13 2.02
CA ILE A 93 8.06 -1.84 3.17
C ILE A 93 7.04 -2.83 3.73
N ILE A 94 7.46 -4.04 4.02
CA ILE A 94 6.64 -5.05 4.67
C ILE A 94 7.39 -5.71 5.82
N TYR A 95 6.65 -6.09 6.85
CA TYR A 95 7.16 -6.77 8.03
C TYR A 95 6.57 -8.17 8.14
N GLN A 96 7.43 -9.16 8.37
CA GLN A 96 7.02 -10.51 8.68
C GLN A 96 8.11 -11.24 9.49
N ASN A 97 7.73 -11.97 10.53
CA ASN A 97 8.63 -12.85 11.29
C ASN A 97 9.90 -12.14 11.78
N ASN A 98 9.77 -10.94 12.33
CA ASN A 98 10.85 -10.10 12.84
C ASN A 98 11.85 -9.59 11.78
N TYR A 99 11.47 -9.65 10.51
CA TYR A 99 12.22 -9.05 9.42
C TYR A 99 11.41 -8.01 8.67
N LEU A 100 12.12 -7.04 8.16
CA LEU A 100 11.64 -6.03 7.22
C LEU A 100 12.20 -6.33 5.84
N TRP A 101 11.37 -6.20 4.82
CA TRP A 101 11.76 -6.15 3.42
C TRP A 101 11.36 -4.80 2.88
N ILE A 102 12.27 -4.16 2.19
CA ILE A 102 12.07 -2.84 1.59
C ILE A 102 12.42 -2.87 0.12
N SER A 103 11.61 -2.19 -0.69
CA SER A 103 11.99 -1.83 -2.05
C SER A 103 12.40 -0.36 -2.09
N TYR A 104 13.35 -0.03 -2.92
CA TYR A 104 13.85 1.34 -3.04
C TYR A 104 14.52 1.56 -4.39
N SER A 105 14.64 2.82 -4.80
CA SER A 105 15.51 3.18 -5.91
C SER A 105 16.93 3.28 -5.42
N GLU A 106 17.77 2.34 -5.83
CA GLU A 106 19.16 2.30 -5.44
C GLU A 106 20.01 3.27 -6.27
N ASN A 107 20.91 3.97 -5.61
CA ASN A 107 21.93 4.76 -6.27
C ASN A 107 23.03 3.83 -6.82
N ARG A 108 23.15 3.77 -8.13
CA ARG A 108 24.12 2.91 -8.84
C ARG A 108 25.31 3.69 -9.41
N GLY A 109 25.47 4.95 -8.98
CA GLY A 109 26.48 5.88 -9.49
C GLY A 109 26.12 6.49 -10.85
N ASP A 110 26.79 7.54 -11.25
CA ASP A 110 26.64 8.20 -12.56
C ASP A 110 25.18 8.50 -12.93
N TRP A 111 24.38 8.98 -11.98
CA TRP A 111 22.94 9.25 -12.13
C TRP A 111 22.09 8.03 -12.50
N LYS A 112 22.66 6.84 -12.48
CA LYS A 112 21.95 5.60 -12.74
C LYS A 112 21.26 5.06 -11.49
N THR A 113 20.09 4.50 -11.68
CA THR A 113 19.28 3.92 -10.63
C THR A 113 18.71 2.58 -11.06
N SER A 114 18.42 1.72 -10.10
CA SER A 114 17.63 0.51 -10.32
C SER A 114 16.69 0.26 -9.15
N THR A 115 15.64 -0.52 -9.40
CA THR A 115 14.81 -1.03 -8.30
C THR A 115 15.59 -2.11 -7.56
N SER A 116 15.76 -1.93 -6.27
CA SER A 116 16.45 -2.88 -5.41
C SER A 116 15.56 -3.27 -4.23
N ILE A 117 15.81 -4.46 -3.70
CA ILE A 117 15.12 -5.01 -2.55
C ILE A 117 16.15 -5.37 -1.50
N ALA A 118 15.93 -4.92 -0.29
CA ALA A 118 16.79 -5.23 0.84
C ALA A 118 15.98 -5.81 2.00
N LYS A 119 16.69 -6.51 2.89
CA LYS A 119 16.13 -7.17 4.07
C LYS A 119 16.94 -6.77 5.30
N ALA A 120 16.26 -6.47 6.40
CA ALA A 120 16.87 -6.25 7.71
C ALA A 120 16.11 -6.98 8.81
N LYS A 121 16.79 -7.37 9.88
CA LYS A 121 16.12 -7.75 11.11
C LYS A 121 15.58 -6.50 11.79
N LEU A 122 14.36 -6.56 12.31
CA LEU A 122 13.76 -5.41 12.99
C LEU A 122 14.60 -4.99 14.20
N ASN A 123 15.08 -3.76 14.16
CA ASN A 123 15.67 -3.03 15.27
C ASN A 123 15.17 -1.58 15.20
N LYS A 124 14.49 -1.14 16.24
CA LYS A 124 13.84 0.18 16.25
C LYS A 124 14.81 1.37 16.39
N LYS A 125 16.11 1.13 16.55
CA LYS A 125 17.12 2.19 16.63
C LYS A 125 17.90 2.33 15.34
N ASN A 126 18.27 1.20 14.75
CA ASN A 126 19.07 1.17 13.52
C ASN A 126 18.73 -0.09 12.71
N LEU A 127 18.44 0.07 11.43
CA LEU A 127 18.14 -0.99 10.48
C LEU A 127 19.34 -1.20 9.56
N ASP A 128 19.99 -2.33 9.73
CA ASP A 128 21.10 -2.74 8.88
C ASP A 128 20.56 -3.64 7.75
N PHE A 129 20.29 -3.02 6.61
CA PHE A 129 19.73 -3.66 5.43
C PHE A 129 20.81 -4.32 4.57
N GLU A 130 20.55 -5.52 4.15
CA GLU A 130 21.31 -6.27 3.16
C GLU A 130 20.51 -6.38 1.85
N ASN A 131 21.11 -6.02 0.72
CA ASN A 131 20.47 -6.21 -0.58
C ASN A 131 20.30 -7.68 -0.90
N ILE A 132 19.09 -8.07 -1.27
CA ILE A 132 18.75 -9.42 -1.72
C ILE A 132 18.43 -9.49 -3.21
N PHE A 133 18.14 -8.34 -3.84
CA PHE A 133 17.88 -8.21 -5.26
C PHE A 133 18.23 -6.81 -5.75
N GLN A 134 18.80 -6.75 -6.96
CA GLN A 134 19.08 -5.52 -7.68
C GLN A 134 18.69 -5.72 -9.15
N ALA A 135 17.81 -4.87 -9.67
CA ALA A 135 17.43 -4.94 -11.08
C ALA A 135 18.58 -4.48 -11.98
N GLU A 136 18.79 -5.18 -13.08
CA GLU A 136 19.83 -4.91 -14.07
C GLU A 136 19.23 -4.76 -15.48
N PRO A 137 19.82 -3.90 -16.32
CA PRO A 137 20.87 -2.94 -16.04
C PRO A 137 20.33 -1.69 -15.31
N PRO A 138 21.14 -0.97 -14.54
CA PRO A 138 20.75 0.33 -14.02
C PRO A 138 20.71 1.36 -15.17
N ILE A 139 19.75 2.29 -15.10
CA ILE A 139 19.53 3.31 -16.12
C ILE A 139 19.41 4.71 -15.53
N GLU A 140 19.67 5.74 -16.32
CA GLU A 140 19.43 7.14 -15.95
C GLU A 140 17.94 7.46 -16.06
N SER A 141 17.17 7.10 -15.03
CA SER A 141 15.74 7.38 -14.97
C SER A 141 15.26 7.51 -13.53
N GLY A 142 14.39 8.48 -13.30
CA GLY A 142 13.69 8.68 -12.03
C GLY A 142 12.26 8.09 -12.03
N TYR A 143 11.90 7.22 -12.99
CA TYR A 143 10.53 6.77 -13.18
C TYR A 143 10.44 5.24 -13.28
N HIS A 144 9.23 4.72 -13.14
CA HIS A 144 8.82 3.33 -13.38
C HIS A 144 9.53 2.29 -12.49
N PHE A 145 9.71 2.60 -11.23
CA PHE A 145 10.33 1.65 -10.28
C PHE A 145 9.43 0.46 -9.94
N GLY A 146 8.10 0.57 -10.09
CA GLY A 146 7.14 -0.43 -9.63
C GLY A 146 7.12 -0.47 -8.10
N SER A 147 7.84 -1.42 -7.52
CA SER A 147 8.22 -1.47 -6.10
C SER A 147 7.26 -2.14 -5.12
N ARG A 148 6.02 -2.45 -5.47
CA ARG A 148 5.12 -3.12 -4.54
C ARG A 148 5.66 -4.49 -4.13
N LEU A 149 5.66 -4.75 -2.83
CA LEU A 149 6.06 -6.01 -2.23
C LEU A 149 4.85 -6.80 -1.73
N ALA A 150 4.93 -8.11 -1.77
CA ALA A 150 4.00 -9.02 -1.13
C ALA A 150 4.71 -10.30 -0.70
N ILE A 151 4.33 -10.86 0.44
CA ILE A 151 4.83 -12.17 0.90
C ILE A 151 3.66 -13.13 0.93
N LYS A 152 3.85 -14.29 0.32
CA LYS A 152 2.94 -15.42 0.42
C LYS A 152 3.73 -16.70 0.57
N ASP A 153 3.37 -17.50 1.55
CA ASP A 153 4.10 -18.70 1.92
C ASP A 153 5.58 -18.37 2.21
N ASN A 154 6.52 -18.94 1.50
CA ASN A 154 7.95 -18.67 1.62
C ASN A 154 8.49 -17.81 0.46
N TYR A 155 7.63 -17.14 -0.30
CA TYR A 155 8.02 -16.35 -1.45
C TYR A 155 7.80 -14.86 -1.20
N LEU A 156 8.80 -14.07 -1.59
CA LEU A 156 8.69 -12.62 -1.72
C LEU A 156 8.42 -12.28 -3.18
N PHE A 157 7.34 -11.57 -3.42
CA PHE A 157 6.96 -11.04 -4.73
C PHE A 157 7.26 -9.55 -4.74
N ALA A 158 7.84 -9.08 -5.82
CA ALA A 158 8.09 -7.67 -6.05
C ALA A 158 7.67 -7.29 -7.46
N SER A 159 7.08 -6.10 -7.62
CA SER A 159 6.81 -5.54 -8.94
C SER A 159 7.94 -4.60 -9.34
N ALA A 160 8.32 -4.63 -10.62
CA ALA A 160 9.16 -3.64 -11.26
C ALA A 160 8.42 -3.06 -12.47
N GLY A 161 8.68 -1.80 -12.81
CA GLY A 161 8.21 -1.21 -14.05
C GLY A 161 9.11 -1.61 -15.22
N GLU A 162 8.73 -1.18 -16.43
CA GLU A 162 9.59 -1.29 -17.61
C GLU A 162 10.76 -0.32 -17.49
N ARG A 163 11.97 -0.87 -17.48
CA ARG A 163 13.21 -0.10 -17.31
C ARG A 163 14.35 -0.77 -18.05
#